data_20eca03f881c02e4fa8dae81680fa65f
#
_entry.id   20eca03f881c02e4fa8dae81680fa65f
#
_cell.length_a   1.000
_cell.length_b   1.000
_cell.length_c   1.000
_cell.angle_alpha   90.00
_cell.angle_beta   90.00
_cell.angle_gamma   90.00
#
_symmetry.space_group_name_H-M   'P 1'
#
loop_
_entity.id
_entity.type
_entity.pdbx_description
1 polymer ?
#
loop_
_entity_poly.entity_id
_entity_poly.type
_entity_poly.pdbx_seq_one_letter_code
_entity_poly.pdbx_strand_id
1 'polypeptide(L)'
;YNALTAMNGSGQVYASTLGFAVSNGQVDISSVLLDNVKGPFVADASTVLPFAPAAIYRNDEVTTSAALSPYDVYYYNESARTVWLYNKRAAGRVTAVSPSASAPTSVTVAGVSYTIASPSVAYQLSSLSGGGVGQVVTLLLGMNDAAVSVLTGDAADAVFYGVVQSSSRTLVETNSAEVQQAVSVMCTDGTARTVNVDNKLNFPAGKLVEISVDGDGERVQSISPRSTSGTVSADGTALGDTPFADNVQIIDTTSEGV
;
A
#
# COMPACT_ATOMS: atom_id res chain seq x y z
N TYR A 1 8.77 21.35 -15.98
CA TYR A 1 9.18 22.43 -16.91
C TYR A 1 9.07 23.80 -16.21
N ASN A 2 7.93 24.12 -15.64
CA ASN A 2 7.75 25.35 -14.87
C ASN A 2 8.67 25.44 -13.66
N ALA A 3 8.94 24.32 -13.00
CA ALA A 3 9.90 24.26 -11.93
C ALA A 3 11.32 24.58 -12.42
N LEU A 4 11.70 24.03 -13.56
CA LEU A 4 12.99 24.32 -14.18
C LEU A 4 13.11 25.81 -14.57
N THR A 5 12.06 26.38 -15.14
CA THR A 5 12.00 27.80 -15.51
C THR A 5 12.01 28.70 -14.28
N ALA A 6 11.31 28.35 -13.21
CA ALA A 6 11.33 29.09 -11.96
C ALA A 6 12.67 28.98 -11.23
N MET A 7 13.33 27.84 -11.33
CA MET A 7 14.67 27.61 -10.76
C MET A 7 15.77 28.27 -11.58
N ASN A 8 15.47 28.64 -12.80
CA ASN A 8 16.44 29.04 -13.81
C ASN A 8 15.95 30.24 -14.63
N GLY A 9 15.61 31.31 -13.94
CA GLY A 9 15.21 32.56 -14.61
C GLY A 9 16.27 33.16 -15.54
N SER A 10 17.53 32.68 -15.49
CA SER A 10 18.63 33.07 -16.34
C SER A 10 19.21 31.92 -17.16
N GLY A 11 18.59 30.75 -17.20
CA GLY A 11 19.08 29.60 -17.93
C GLY A 11 20.29 28.91 -17.28
N GLN A 12 20.54 29.11 -15.97
CA GLN A 12 21.72 28.54 -15.33
C GLN A 12 21.44 27.85 -14.00
N VAL A 13 22.28 26.93 -13.67
CA VAL A 13 22.85 26.58 -12.37
C VAL A 13 22.15 25.46 -11.61
N TYR A 14 20.84 25.37 -11.57
CA TYR A 14 20.22 24.28 -10.81
C TYR A 14 20.35 22.92 -11.49
N ALA A 15 20.62 22.94 -12.79
CA ALA A 15 20.91 21.72 -13.56
C ALA A 15 22.04 20.88 -12.95
N SER A 16 23.14 21.51 -12.59
CA SER A 16 24.29 20.82 -12.00
C SER A 16 24.03 20.36 -10.57
N THR A 17 23.18 21.07 -9.85
CA THR A 17 22.82 20.75 -8.46
C THR A 17 21.79 19.63 -8.39
N LEU A 18 20.87 19.58 -9.36
CA LEU A 18 19.81 18.58 -9.40
C LEU A 18 20.19 17.32 -10.19
N GLY A 19 21.33 17.34 -10.91
CA GLY A 19 21.86 16.17 -11.60
C GLY A 19 21.06 15.72 -12.83
N PHE A 20 20.34 16.60 -13.50
CA PHE A 20 19.55 16.22 -14.67
C PHE A 20 20.30 16.39 -16.00
N ALA A 21 19.90 15.59 -16.98
CA ALA A 21 20.38 15.70 -18.35
C ALA A 21 19.32 16.33 -19.27
N VAL A 22 19.75 17.19 -20.17
CA VAL A 22 18.92 17.72 -21.25
C VAL A 22 19.17 16.91 -22.51
N SER A 23 18.14 16.27 -23.04
CA SER A 23 18.20 15.55 -24.30
C SER A 23 17.25 16.20 -25.30
N ASN A 24 17.75 16.57 -26.49
CA ASN A 24 16.97 17.22 -27.55
C ASN A 24 16.17 18.45 -27.10
N GLY A 25 16.67 19.20 -26.12
CA GLY A 25 15.99 20.38 -25.58
C GLY A 25 14.84 20.08 -24.64
N GLN A 26 14.61 18.84 -24.29
CA GLN A 26 13.63 18.43 -23.31
C GLN A 26 14.31 17.91 -22.05
N VAL A 27 13.69 18.20 -20.91
CA VAL A 27 14.12 17.71 -19.59
C VAL A 27 13.02 16.83 -19.03
N ASP A 28 13.39 15.62 -18.66
CA ASP A 28 12.52 14.76 -17.86
C ASP A 28 12.56 15.22 -16.41
N ILE A 29 11.54 15.96 -16.01
CA ILE A 29 11.41 16.49 -14.64
C ILE A 29 11.22 15.36 -13.63
N SER A 30 10.58 14.26 -14.01
CA SER A 30 10.43 13.10 -13.14
C SER A 30 11.77 12.51 -12.77
N SER A 31 12.65 12.32 -13.76
CA SER A 31 14.02 11.85 -13.53
C SER A 31 14.80 12.81 -12.63
N VAL A 32 14.66 14.12 -12.82
CA VAL A 32 15.32 15.15 -12.00
C VAL A 32 14.85 15.06 -10.54
N LEU A 33 13.55 14.91 -10.32
CA LEU A 33 13.00 14.82 -8.96
C LEU A 33 13.44 13.54 -8.24
N LEU A 34 13.64 12.44 -8.98
CA LEU A 34 14.09 11.17 -8.41
C LEU A 34 15.61 11.06 -8.27
N ASP A 35 16.36 11.97 -8.91
CA ASP A 35 17.81 12.02 -8.76
C ASP A 35 18.17 12.48 -7.33
N ASN A 36 19.16 11.85 -6.71
CA ASN A 36 19.57 12.09 -5.32
C ASN A 36 18.47 11.85 -4.26
N VAL A 37 17.50 11.00 -4.52
CA VAL A 37 16.51 10.57 -3.52
C VAL A 37 17.19 9.74 -2.45
N LYS A 38 17.00 10.12 -1.20
CA LYS A 38 17.40 9.37 -0.01
C LYS A 38 16.21 8.56 0.49
N GLY A 39 16.47 7.37 0.94
CA GLY A 39 15.48 6.39 1.42
C GLY A 39 15.57 5.06 0.68
N PRO A 40 14.67 4.12 0.96
CA PRO A 40 13.52 4.23 1.88
C PRO A 40 13.93 4.33 3.35
N PHE A 41 13.14 5.08 4.11
CA PHE A 41 13.19 5.13 5.58
C PHE A 41 11.83 4.71 6.14
N VAL A 42 11.82 4.12 7.33
CA VAL A 42 10.59 3.79 8.07
C VAL A 42 10.49 4.76 9.24
N ALA A 43 9.36 5.45 9.35
CA ALA A 43 9.11 6.41 10.40
C ALA A 43 8.75 5.71 11.73
N ASP A 44 9.14 6.33 12.82
CA ASP A 44 8.70 6.05 14.17
C ASP A 44 8.09 7.30 14.82
N ALA A 45 7.68 7.20 16.09
CA ALA A 45 7.05 8.31 16.80
C ALA A 45 7.97 9.54 17.00
N SER A 46 9.29 9.38 16.84
CA SER A 46 10.29 10.44 16.99
C SER A 46 10.78 11.03 15.68
N THR A 47 10.35 10.46 14.56
CA THR A 47 10.85 10.85 13.24
C THR A 47 10.46 12.27 12.88
N VAL A 48 11.46 13.07 12.52
CA VAL A 48 11.31 14.44 12.05
C VAL A 48 12.00 14.57 10.69
N LEU A 49 11.33 15.23 9.74
CA LEU A 49 11.93 15.50 8.44
C LEU A 49 13.13 16.47 8.59
N PRO A 50 14.21 16.25 7.83
CA PRO A 50 15.44 17.06 7.98
C PRO A 50 15.29 18.49 7.47
N PHE A 51 14.19 18.83 6.80
CA PHE A 51 13.89 20.17 6.27
C PHE A 51 12.37 20.39 6.16
N ALA A 52 11.96 21.64 6.01
CA ALA A 52 10.58 21.97 5.67
C ALA A 52 10.36 21.73 4.17
N PRO A 53 9.51 20.76 3.75
CA PRO A 53 9.32 20.44 2.34
C PRO A 53 8.58 21.57 1.60
N ALA A 54 8.91 21.72 0.32
CA ALA A 54 8.20 22.60 -0.61
C ALA A 54 7.18 21.80 -1.46
N ALA A 55 7.42 20.51 -1.66
CA ALA A 55 6.50 19.60 -2.33
C ALA A 55 6.37 18.32 -1.51
N ILE A 56 5.15 17.86 -1.35
CA ILE A 56 4.83 16.65 -0.57
C ILE A 56 3.91 15.77 -1.40
N TYR A 57 4.26 14.51 -1.49
CA TYR A 57 3.45 13.47 -2.13
C TYR A 57 3.13 12.39 -1.10
N ARG A 58 1.88 11.97 -1.04
CA ARG A 58 1.44 10.81 -0.22
C ARG A 58 0.76 9.80 -1.11
N ASN A 59 1.30 8.58 -1.12
CA ASN A 59 0.85 7.50 -2.02
C ASN A 59 0.76 7.97 -3.48
N ASP A 60 1.79 8.71 -3.92
CA ASP A 60 1.95 9.30 -5.26
C ASP A 60 1.01 10.48 -5.59
N GLU A 61 0.19 10.92 -4.66
CA GLU A 61 -0.68 12.08 -4.81
C GLU A 61 -0.14 13.32 -4.09
N VAL A 62 -0.34 14.49 -4.69
CA VAL A 62 0.06 15.77 -4.09
C VAL A 62 -0.74 16.04 -2.83
N THR A 63 -0.08 16.43 -1.75
CA THR A 63 -0.72 16.79 -0.48
C THR A 63 -0.04 18.01 0.15
N THR A 64 -0.72 18.63 1.11
CA THR A 64 -0.17 19.71 1.92
C THR A 64 0.36 19.25 3.28
N SER A 65 0.05 18.01 3.68
CA SER A 65 0.44 17.47 4.98
C SER A 65 1.71 16.64 4.88
N ALA A 66 2.75 17.06 5.61
CA ALA A 66 3.99 16.31 5.80
C ALA A 66 3.97 15.44 7.08
N ALA A 67 2.83 15.29 7.75
CA ALA A 67 2.73 14.50 8.97
C ALA A 67 3.13 13.04 8.71
N LEU A 68 4.02 12.52 9.55
CA LEU A 68 4.44 11.12 9.56
C LEU A 68 3.77 10.39 10.72
N SER A 69 3.31 9.19 10.46
CA SER A 69 2.86 8.24 11.46
C SER A 69 3.89 7.11 11.63
N PRO A 70 3.94 6.43 12.77
CA PRO A 70 4.77 5.23 12.93
C PRO A 70 4.47 4.22 11.81
N TYR A 71 5.56 3.66 11.27
CA TYR A 71 5.55 2.73 10.13
C TYR A 71 5.18 3.34 8.77
N ASP A 72 5.06 4.67 8.62
CA ASP A 72 5.07 5.28 7.30
C ASP A 72 6.44 5.07 6.64
N VAL A 73 6.45 4.79 5.35
CA VAL A 73 7.68 4.76 4.55
C VAL A 73 7.87 6.11 3.91
N TYR A 74 9.07 6.66 3.98
CA TYR A 74 9.34 7.95 3.36
C TYR A 74 10.67 8.00 2.61
N TYR A 75 10.69 8.88 1.64
CA TYR A 75 11.85 9.24 0.84
C TYR A 75 11.91 10.76 0.77
N TYR A 76 13.09 11.29 0.54
CA TYR A 76 13.21 12.72 0.32
C TYR A 76 14.36 13.08 -0.62
N ASN A 77 14.18 14.20 -1.31
CA ASN A 77 15.24 14.91 -2.01
C ASN A 77 15.41 16.28 -1.36
N GLU A 78 16.53 16.45 -0.69
CA GLU A 78 16.81 17.66 0.09
C GLU A 78 17.03 18.88 -0.82
N SER A 79 17.72 18.72 -1.95
CA SER A 79 17.97 19.77 -2.92
C SER A 79 16.68 20.28 -3.56
N ALA A 80 15.78 19.37 -3.90
CA ALA A 80 14.46 19.69 -4.44
C ALA A 80 13.43 20.04 -3.35
N ARG A 81 13.78 19.89 -2.08
CA ARG A 81 12.88 20.05 -0.92
C ARG A 81 11.59 19.28 -1.09
N THR A 82 11.68 18.07 -1.63
CA THR A 82 10.54 17.19 -1.94
C THR A 82 10.55 15.97 -1.05
N VAL A 83 9.38 15.55 -0.57
CA VAL A 83 9.18 14.38 0.26
C VAL A 83 8.08 13.50 -0.34
N TRP A 84 8.32 12.19 -0.34
CA TRP A 84 7.36 11.16 -0.72
C TRP A 84 7.06 10.29 0.50
N LEU A 85 5.79 10.18 0.83
CA LEU A 85 5.26 9.48 2.00
C LEU A 85 4.36 8.35 1.55
N TYR A 86 4.52 7.16 2.13
CA TYR A 86 3.72 6.00 1.82
C TYR A 86 3.21 5.37 3.13
N ASN A 87 1.91 5.16 3.23
CA ASN A 87 1.29 4.43 4.34
C ASN A 87 0.63 3.11 3.87
N LYS A 88 0.91 2.70 2.64
CA LYS A 88 0.41 1.46 2.05
C LYS A 88 1.01 0.24 2.75
N ARG A 89 0.20 -0.76 2.99
CA ARG A 89 0.59 -2.01 3.67
C ARG A 89 -0.03 -3.21 2.98
N ALA A 90 0.68 -4.33 3.01
CA ALA A 90 0.15 -5.62 2.63
C ALA A 90 0.30 -6.58 3.80
N ALA A 91 -0.82 -7.00 4.40
CA ALA A 91 -0.82 -7.89 5.55
C ALA A 91 -1.47 -9.22 5.21
N GLY A 92 -0.92 -10.28 5.75
CA GLY A 92 -1.42 -11.63 5.57
C GLY A 92 -0.33 -12.69 5.62
N ARG A 93 -0.72 -13.92 5.32
CA ARG A 93 0.21 -15.04 5.22
C ARG A 93 0.99 -14.98 3.91
N VAL A 94 2.30 -15.14 3.98
CA VAL A 94 3.13 -15.31 2.79
C VAL A 94 2.76 -16.62 2.11
N THR A 95 2.27 -16.54 0.87
CA THR A 95 1.84 -17.70 0.09
C THR A 95 2.89 -18.17 -0.90
N ALA A 96 3.77 -17.27 -1.35
CA ALA A 96 4.87 -17.60 -2.24
C ALA A 96 6.03 -16.61 -2.09
N VAL A 97 7.22 -17.05 -2.41
CA VAL A 97 8.41 -16.22 -2.61
C VAL A 97 9.11 -16.67 -3.90
N SER A 98 9.71 -15.74 -4.63
CA SER A 98 10.35 -16.03 -5.92
C SER A 98 11.66 -15.26 -6.06
N PRO A 99 12.68 -15.78 -6.78
CA PRO A 99 12.71 -17.04 -7.52
C PRO A 99 13.00 -18.25 -6.63
N SER A 100 13.47 -18.07 -5.39
CA SER A 100 13.76 -19.17 -4.48
C SER A 100 13.47 -18.82 -3.03
N ALA A 101 13.23 -19.82 -2.19
CA ALA A 101 12.98 -19.63 -0.77
C ALA A 101 14.19 -19.07 -0.01
N SER A 102 15.43 -19.31 -0.46
CA SER A 102 16.64 -18.84 0.19
C SER A 102 17.10 -17.45 -0.24
N ALA A 103 16.68 -17.01 -1.42
CA ALA A 103 17.05 -15.70 -1.98
C ALA A 103 15.88 -15.09 -2.76
N PRO A 104 14.80 -14.67 -2.07
CA PRO A 104 13.65 -14.10 -2.74
C PRO A 104 13.92 -12.66 -3.23
N THR A 105 13.38 -12.32 -4.37
CA THR A 105 13.31 -10.96 -4.90
C THR A 105 11.87 -10.44 -4.98
N SER A 106 10.90 -11.34 -4.77
CA SER A 106 9.49 -11.01 -4.62
C SER A 106 8.80 -11.91 -3.61
N VAL A 107 7.71 -11.41 -3.05
CA VAL A 107 6.88 -12.08 -2.05
C VAL A 107 5.42 -11.90 -2.38
N THR A 108 4.60 -12.96 -2.21
CA THR A 108 3.15 -12.90 -2.43
C THR A 108 2.42 -12.92 -1.08
N VAL A 109 1.62 -11.89 -0.85
CA VAL A 109 0.78 -11.71 0.35
C VAL A 109 -0.61 -11.29 -0.12
N ALA A 110 -1.65 -11.86 0.45
CA ALA A 110 -3.05 -11.56 0.12
C ALA A 110 -3.36 -11.60 -1.39
N GLY A 111 -2.72 -12.53 -2.12
CA GLY A 111 -2.90 -12.73 -3.55
C GLY A 111 -2.14 -11.78 -4.46
N VAL A 112 -1.37 -10.83 -3.91
CA VAL A 112 -0.58 -9.84 -4.67
C VAL A 112 0.91 -10.11 -4.50
N SER A 113 1.66 -10.03 -5.60
CA SER A 113 3.12 -10.18 -5.58
C SER A 113 3.80 -8.81 -5.49
N TYR A 114 4.67 -8.65 -4.50
CA TYR A 114 5.42 -7.42 -4.23
C TYR A 114 6.91 -7.65 -4.47
N THR A 115 7.56 -6.70 -5.14
CA THR A 115 9.02 -6.69 -5.27
C THR A 115 9.66 -6.36 -3.92
N ILE A 116 10.77 -7.01 -3.60
CA ILE A 116 11.51 -6.78 -2.36
C ILE A 116 12.54 -5.67 -2.60
N ALA A 117 12.50 -4.61 -1.77
CA ALA A 117 13.30 -3.40 -1.97
C ALA A 117 14.77 -3.54 -1.52
N SER A 118 15.09 -4.49 -0.65
CA SER A 118 16.45 -4.58 -0.08
C SER A 118 16.85 -6.01 0.28
N PRO A 119 18.17 -6.29 0.33
CA PRO A 119 18.67 -7.60 0.79
C PRO A 119 18.28 -7.96 2.23
N SER A 120 18.09 -6.97 3.12
CA SER A 120 17.68 -7.24 4.50
C SER A 120 16.23 -7.73 4.57
N VAL A 121 15.33 -7.15 3.79
CA VAL A 121 13.95 -7.61 3.65
C VAL A 121 13.92 -8.99 2.99
N ALA A 122 14.74 -9.21 1.96
CA ALA A 122 14.87 -10.53 1.33
C ALA A 122 15.31 -11.60 2.32
N TYR A 123 16.27 -11.28 3.19
CA TYR A 123 16.70 -12.21 4.24
C TYR A 123 15.58 -12.52 5.23
N GLN A 124 14.85 -11.50 5.72
CA GLN A 124 13.73 -11.69 6.65
C GLN A 124 12.61 -12.58 6.08
N LEU A 125 12.39 -12.51 4.77
CA LEU A 125 11.38 -13.30 4.05
C LEU A 125 11.92 -14.62 3.51
N SER A 126 13.19 -14.94 3.74
CA SER A 126 13.82 -16.17 3.27
C SER A 126 13.69 -17.31 4.26
N SER A 127 13.81 -18.52 3.76
CA SER A 127 13.93 -19.72 4.60
C SER A 127 15.19 -19.73 5.48
N LEU A 128 16.19 -18.92 5.14
CA LEU A 128 17.44 -18.81 5.91
C LEU A 128 17.24 -18.12 7.27
N SER A 129 16.26 -17.22 7.37
CA SER A 129 15.89 -16.56 8.63
C SER A 129 14.83 -17.34 9.43
N GLY A 130 14.33 -18.46 8.89
CA GLY A 130 13.14 -19.14 9.40
C GLY A 130 11.82 -18.49 9.00
N GLY A 131 11.88 -17.49 8.12
CA GLY A 131 10.72 -16.80 7.54
C GLY A 131 10.24 -17.41 6.23
N GLY A 132 9.50 -16.63 5.46
CA GLY A 132 9.01 -16.99 4.14
C GLY A 132 7.62 -17.59 4.14
N VAL A 133 7.38 -18.55 3.24
CA VAL A 133 6.05 -19.13 3.03
C VAL A 133 5.45 -19.68 4.32
N GLY A 134 4.21 -19.30 4.61
CA GLY A 134 3.48 -19.67 5.82
C GLY A 134 3.58 -18.65 6.96
N GLN A 135 4.54 -17.75 6.94
CA GLN A 135 4.67 -16.68 7.93
C GLN A 135 3.57 -15.62 7.75
N VAL A 136 2.99 -15.15 8.85
CA VAL A 136 2.10 -13.97 8.85
C VAL A 136 2.96 -12.72 8.99
N VAL A 137 2.77 -11.78 8.08
CA VAL A 137 3.55 -10.55 8.01
C VAL A 137 2.68 -9.36 7.67
N THR A 138 3.15 -8.17 8.00
CA THR A 138 2.72 -6.93 7.35
C THR A 138 3.92 -6.30 6.65
N LEU A 139 3.83 -6.20 5.33
CA LEU A 139 4.81 -5.51 4.50
C LEU A 139 4.51 -4.01 4.52
N LEU A 140 5.52 -3.20 4.79
CA LEU A 140 5.44 -1.76 4.57
C LEU A 140 5.88 -1.48 3.14
N LEU A 141 5.01 -0.85 2.36
CA LEU A 141 5.22 -0.60 0.94
C LEU A 141 5.73 0.83 0.71
N GLY A 142 6.70 0.96 -0.17
CA GLY A 142 7.26 2.22 -0.60
C GLY A 142 6.96 2.54 -2.07
N MET A 143 7.83 3.28 -2.71
CA MET A 143 7.74 3.59 -4.14
C MET A 143 7.56 2.33 -4.97
N ASN A 144 6.67 2.39 -5.96
CA ASN A 144 6.31 1.28 -6.85
C ASN A 144 5.77 0.05 -6.09
N ASP A 145 5.13 0.26 -4.94
CA ASP A 145 4.60 -0.78 -4.06
C ASP A 145 5.67 -1.83 -3.66
N ALA A 146 6.94 -1.45 -3.62
CA ALA A 146 8.01 -2.34 -3.21
C ALA A 146 7.99 -2.57 -1.69
N ALA A 147 8.22 -3.80 -1.24
CA ALA A 147 8.31 -4.16 0.17
C ALA A 147 9.62 -3.62 0.76
N VAL A 148 9.51 -2.59 1.58
CA VAL A 148 10.61 -1.87 2.22
C VAL A 148 10.96 -2.43 3.59
N SER A 149 9.96 -2.93 4.30
CA SER A 149 10.13 -3.51 5.63
C SER A 149 9.09 -4.60 5.88
N VAL A 150 9.39 -5.47 6.83
CA VAL A 150 8.53 -6.58 7.25
C VAL A 150 8.25 -6.45 8.74
N LEU A 151 6.99 -6.36 9.09
CA LEU A 151 6.53 -6.46 10.48
C LEU A 151 6.06 -7.89 10.75
N THR A 152 6.35 -8.40 11.95
CA THR A 152 5.99 -9.74 12.40
C THR A 152 5.48 -9.70 13.84
N GLY A 153 4.83 -10.76 14.31
CA GLY A 153 4.21 -10.80 15.64
C GLY A 153 3.10 -9.75 15.75
N ASP A 154 2.90 -9.21 16.94
CA ASP A 154 1.83 -8.21 17.21
C ASP A 154 1.95 -6.94 16.34
N ALA A 155 3.15 -6.62 15.87
CA ALA A 155 3.35 -5.49 14.95
C ALA A 155 2.80 -5.75 13.54
N ALA A 156 2.54 -7.00 13.18
CA ALA A 156 1.92 -7.38 11.92
C ALA A 156 0.39 -7.30 11.93
N ASP A 157 -0.24 -7.11 13.10
CA ASP A 157 -1.69 -7.02 13.21
C ASP A 157 -2.23 -5.89 12.33
N ALA A 158 -3.24 -6.20 11.54
CA ALA A 158 -3.85 -5.27 10.61
C ALA A 158 -5.33 -5.55 10.42
N VAL A 159 -6.09 -4.51 10.12
CA VAL A 159 -7.51 -4.60 9.80
C VAL A 159 -7.77 -3.83 8.52
N PHE A 160 -8.50 -4.45 7.60
CA PHE A 160 -8.93 -3.84 6.33
C PHE A 160 -10.44 -3.98 6.18
N TYR A 161 -11.04 -3.01 5.55
CA TYR A 161 -12.46 -3.03 5.21
C TYR A 161 -12.63 -3.04 3.70
N GLY A 162 -13.66 -3.71 3.20
CA GLY A 162 -13.88 -3.77 1.77
C GLY A 162 -15.18 -4.44 1.38
N VAL A 163 -15.34 -4.61 0.06
CA VAL A 163 -16.48 -5.24 -0.57
C VAL A 163 -16.01 -6.50 -1.29
N VAL A 164 -16.73 -7.60 -1.08
CA VAL A 164 -16.44 -8.87 -1.78
C VAL A 164 -16.69 -8.68 -3.28
N GLN A 165 -15.67 -8.94 -4.08
CA GLN A 165 -15.76 -8.97 -5.54
C GLN A 165 -16.20 -10.35 -6.02
N SER A 166 -15.57 -11.38 -5.49
CA SER A 166 -15.85 -12.77 -5.85
C SER A 166 -15.48 -13.74 -4.72
N SER A 167 -16.06 -14.91 -4.78
CA SER A 167 -15.72 -16.01 -3.89
C SER A 167 -15.69 -17.31 -4.70
N SER A 168 -14.60 -18.04 -4.60
CA SER A 168 -14.39 -19.30 -5.30
C SER A 168 -14.00 -20.42 -4.32
N ARG A 169 -14.37 -21.65 -4.64
CA ARG A 169 -14.00 -22.84 -3.87
C ARG A 169 -13.11 -23.72 -4.72
N THR A 170 -11.98 -24.14 -4.16
CA THR A 170 -11.02 -25.01 -4.82
C THR A 170 -10.64 -26.15 -3.89
N LEU A 171 -10.27 -27.29 -4.48
CA LEU A 171 -9.67 -28.38 -3.73
C LEU A 171 -8.23 -28.00 -3.37
N VAL A 172 -7.81 -28.36 -2.16
CA VAL A 172 -6.41 -28.17 -1.76
C VAL A 172 -5.56 -29.22 -2.46
N GLU A 173 -4.54 -28.79 -3.21
CA GLU A 173 -3.70 -29.69 -4.02
C GLU A 173 -3.02 -30.79 -3.20
N THR A 174 -2.66 -30.50 -1.97
CA THR A 174 -1.97 -31.43 -1.06
C THR A 174 -2.93 -32.37 -0.31
N ASN A 175 -4.23 -32.04 -0.30
CA ASN A 175 -5.26 -32.84 0.37
C ASN A 175 -6.59 -32.70 -0.39
N SER A 176 -6.84 -33.62 -1.32
CA SER A 176 -8.03 -33.61 -2.18
C SER A 176 -9.37 -33.79 -1.45
N ALA A 177 -9.36 -34.07 -0.15
CA ALA A 177 -10.56 -34.12 0.68
C ALA A 177 -10.89 -32.76 1.31
N GLU A 178 -10.00 -31.77 1.22
CA GLU A 178 -10.16 -30.44 1.80
C GLU A 178 -10.52 -29.42 0.71
N VAL A 179 -11.57 -28.66 0.98
CA VAL A 179 -12.03 -27.57 0.12
C VAL A 179 -11.66 -26.26 0.78
N GLN A 180 -10.91 -25.44 0.09
CA GLN A 180 -10.57 -24.08 0.50
C GLN A 180 -11.41 -23.07 -0.27
N GLN A 181 -11.88 -22.04 0.40
CA GLN A 181 -12.60 -20.94 -0.21
C GLN A 181 -11.68 -19.71 -0.26
N ALA A 182 -11.48 -19.19 -1.46
CA ALA A 182 -10.79 -17.91 -1.67
C ALA A 182 -11.84 -16.81 -1.86
N VAL A 183 -11.69 -15.71 -1.10
CA VAL A 183 -12.55 -14.53 -1.18
C VAL A 183 -11.72 -13.36 -1.67
N SER A 184 -12.08 -12.79 -2.81
CA SER A 184 -11.48 -11.57 -3.34
C SER A 184 -12.27 -10.37 -2.85
N VAL A 185 -11.57 -9.41 -2.25
CA VAL A 185 -12.15 -8.22 -1.62
C VAL A 185 -11.48 -6.98 -2.18
N MET A 186 -12.26 -6.05 -2.71
CA MET A 186 -11.78 -4.70 -3.00
C MET A 186 -11.80 -3.91 -1.70
N CYS A 187 -10.63 -3.54 -1.21
CA CYS A 187 -10.48 -2.83 0.05
C CYS A 187 -10.54 -1.31 -0.14
N THR A 188 -10.87 -0.60 0.94
CA THR A 188 -11.03 0.86 0.96
C THR A 188 -9.73 1.60 0.65
N ASP A 189 -8.58 0.96 0.78
CA ASP A 189 -7.27 1.49 0.37
C ASP A 189 -6.97 1.33 -1.13
N GLY A 190 -7.95 0.88 -1.93
CA GLY A 190 -7.83 0.67 -3.37
C GLY A 190 -7.11 -0.63 -3.77
N THR A 191 -6.76 -1.48 -2.81
CA THR A 191 -6.07 -2.75 -3.08
C THR A 191 -7.04 -3.92 -3.09
N ALA A 192 -7.01 -4.74 -4.14
CA ALA A 192 -7.71 -6.01 -4.15
C ALA A 192 -6.90 -7.06 -3.35
N ARG A 193 -7.56 -7.73 -2.40
CA ARG A 193 -6.96 -8.78 -1.57
C ARG A 193 -7.70 -10.09 -1.74
N THR A 194 -6.95 -11.18 -1.82
CA THR A 194 -7.52 -12.53 -1.83
C THR A 194 -7.15 -13.24 -0.54
N VAL A 195 -8.16 -13.63 0.21
CA VAL A 195 -8.02 -14.28 1.52
C VAL A 195 -8.66 -15.66 1.47
N ASN A 196 -7.94 -16.64 2.01
CA ASN A 196 -8.48 -18.00 2.14
C ASN A 196 -9.24 -18.14 3.46
N VAL A 197 -10.45 -18.64 3.38
CA VAL A 197 -11.38 -18.77 4.51
C VAL A 197 -12.01 -20.16 4.58
N ASP A 198 -12.67 -20.47 5.69
CA ASP A 198 -13.44 -21.70 5.84
C ASP A 198 -14.55 -21.77 4.77
N ASN A 199 -14.65 -22.92 4.12
CA ASN A 199 -15.62 -23.19 3.04
C ASN A 199 -17.10 -23.19 3.49
N LYS A 200 -17.36 -23.14 4.78
CA LYS A 200 -18.72 -23.06 5.35
C LYS A 200 -19.31 -21.66 5.34
N LEU A 201 -18.48 -20.66 5.16
CA LEU A 201 -18.91 -19.28 5.18
C LEU A 201 -19.44 -18.86 3.79
N ASN A 202 -20.39 -17.92 3.80
CA ASN A 202 -20.98 -17.40 2.57
C ASN A 202 -20.62 -15.91 2.38
N PHE A 203 -19.83 -15.66 1.35
CA PHE A 203 -19.37 -14.32 0.96
C PHE A 203 -19.82 -14.00 -0.47
N PRO A 204 -21.10 -13.63 -0.70
CA PRO A 204 -21.55 -13.21 -2.02
C PRO A 204 -20.89 -11.89 -2.42
N ALA A 205 -20.74 -11.66 -3.72
CA ALA A 205 -20.29 -10.38 -4.26
C ALA A 205 -21.16 -9.21 -3.76
N GLY A 206 -20.57 -8.07 -3.52
CA GLY A 206 -21.22 -6.90 -2.96
C GLY A 206 -21.35 -6.90 -1.43
N LYS A 207 -20.91 -7.97 -0.73
CA LYS A 207 -20.98 -8.04 0.73
C LYS A 207 -19.85 -7.21 1.36
N LEU A 208 -20.22 -6.35 2.34
CA LEU A 208 -19.25 -5.64 3.17
C LEU A 208 -18.57 -6.60 4.14
N VAL A 209 -17.26 -6.52 4.23
CA VAL A 209 -16.45 -7.38 5.10
C VAL A 209 -15.34 -6.60 5.78
N GLU A 210 -14.93 -7.12 6.92
CA GLU A 210 -13.68 -6.81 7.59
C GLU A 210 -12.71 -7.97 7.37
N ILE A 211 -11.48 -7.66 7.00
CA ILE A 211 -10.37 -8.59 6.99
C ILE A 211 -9.49 -8.26 8.19
N SER A 212 -9.34 -9.17 9.12
CA SER A 212 -8.39 -9.06 10.22
C SER A 212 -7.22 -10.01 10.01
N VAL A 213 -6.02 -9.51 10.25
CA VAL A 213 -4.77 -10.26 10.17
C VAL A 213 -4.09 -10.17 11.53
N ASP A 214 -3.74 -11.33 12.09
CA ASP A 214 -3.00 -11.44 13.35
C ASP A 214 -2.07 -12.66 13.32
N GLY A 215 -1.43 -13.00 14.45
CA GLY A 215 -0.51 -14.13 14.55
C GLY A 215 -1.09 -15.49 14.13
N ASP A 216 -2.41 -15.65 14.17
CA ASP A 216 -3.10 -16.88 13.77
C ASP A 216 -3.43 -16.92 12.26
N GLY A 217 -3.31 -15.78 11.56
CA GLY A 217 -3.54 -15.66 10.11
C GLY A 217 -4.61 -14.64 9.75
N GLU A 218 -5.24 -14.85 8.59
CA GLU A 218 -6.27 -13.96 8.07
C GLU A 218 -7.67 -14.49 8.41
N ARG A 219 -8.56 -13.57 8.75
CA ARG A 219 -9.99 -13.84 8.95
C ARG A 219 -10.83 -12.83 8.18
N VAL A 220 -11.92 -13.29 7.59
CA VAL A 220 -12.91 -12.44 6.93
C VAL A 220 -14.22 -12.53 7.69
N GLN A 221 -14.74 -11.40 8.09
CA GLN A 221 -16.02 -11.29 8.80
C GLN A 221 -16.98 -10.41 8.02
N SER A 222 -18.25 -10.84 7.93
CA SER A 222 -19.30 -10.01 7.35
C SER A 222 -19.64 -8.86 8.28
N ILE A 223 -19.73 -7.67 7.73
CA ILE A 223 -20.23 -6.49 8.43
C ILE A 223 -21.70 -6.34 8.09
N SER A 224 -22.53 -6.08 9.11
CA SER A 224 -23.93 -5.70 8.94
C SER A 224 -24.02 -4.17 8.97
N PRO A 225 -24.08 -3.50 7.80
CA PRO A 225 -24.13 -2.06 7.77
C PRO A 225 -25.46 -1.54 8.33
N ARG A 226 -25.41 -0.39 8.98
CA ARG A 226 -26.65 0.43 9.12
C ARG A 226 -26.88 1.07 7.76
N SER A 227 -27.98 0.73 7.10
CA SER A 227 -28.36 1.39 5.87
C SER A 227 -28.90 2.79 6.18
N THR A 228 -28.39 3.76 5.45
CA THR A 228 -28.97 5.09 5.35
C THR A 228 -29.09 5.44 3.87
N SER A 229 -29.98 6.38 3.54
CA SER A 229 -30.15 6.84 2.18
C SER A 229 -30.21 8.36 2.14
N GLY A 230 -29.79 8.93 1.04
CA GLY A 230 -29.77 10.37 0.86
C GLY A 230 -29.05 10.75 -0.43
N THR A 231 -29.04 12.04 -0.73
CA THR A 231 -28.21 12.59 -1.81
C THR A 231 -26.92 13.14 -1.19
N VAL A 232 -25.80 12.87 -1.84
CA VAL A 232 -24.53 13.48 -1.45
C VAL A 232 -24.62 14.98 -1.67
N SER A 233 -24.22 15.77 -0.68
CA SER A 233 -24.18 17.24 -0.77
C SER A 233 -23.29 17.70 -1.93
N ALA A 234 -23.57 18.87 -2.48
CA ALA A 234 -22.83 19.40 -3.64
C ALA A 234 -21.33 19.63 -3.35
N ASP A 235 -20.96 19.80 -2.09
CA ASP A 235 -19.58 19.93 -1.60
C ASP A 235 -18.95 18.60 -1.21
N GLY A 236 -19.69 17.49 -1.31
CA GLY A 236 -19.19 16.14 -0.99
C GLY A 236 -18.98 15.87 0.50
N THR A 237 -19.55 16.66 1.40
CA THR A 237 -19.27 16.58 2.85
C THR A 237 -20.35 15.87 3.65
N ALA A 238 -21.51 15.55 3.07
CA ALA A 238 -22.64 14.94 3.77
C ALA A 238 -23.48 14.02 2.88
N LEU A 239 -24.22 13.11 3.50
CA LEU A 239 -25.27 12.31 2.89
C LEU A 239 -26.63 12.77 3.47
N GLY A 240 -27.44 13.47 2.67
CA GLY A 240 -28.60 14.18 3.19
C GLY A 240 -28.19 15.19 4.28
N ASP A 241 -28.79 15.08 5.45
CA ASP A 241 -28.47 15.94 6.61
C ASP A 241 -27.34 15.37 7.51
N THR A 242 -26.76 14.22 7.16
CA THR A 242 -25.73 13.55 7.97
C THR A 242 -24.34 13.89 7.42
N PRO A 243 -23.51 14.64 8.17
CA PRO A 243 -22.16 14.94 7.75
C PRO A 243 -21.29 13.67 7.73
N PHE A 244 -20.36 13.60 6.78
CA PHE A 244 -19.35 12.56 6.76
C PHE A 244 -18.33 12.78 7.87
N ALA A 245 -17.79 11.70 8.40
CA ALA A 245 -16.63 11.78 9.28
C ALA A 245 -15.37 12.19 8.50
N ASP A 246 -14.40 12.82 9.17
CA ASP A 246 -13.14 13.28 8.55
C ASP A 246 -12.36 12.18 7.84
N ASN A 247 -12.55 10.93 8.26
CA ASN A 247 -11.88 9.74 7.72
C ASN A 247 -12.82 8.81 6.96
N VAL A 248 -13.94 9.33 6.43
CA VAL A 248 -14.89 8.51 5.65
C VAL A 248 -14.18 7.91 4.44
N GLN A 249 -14.48 6.64 4.19
CA GLN A 249 -14.03 5.92 3.00
C GLN A 249 -15.26 5.53 2.19
N ILE A 250 -15.25 5.82 0.90
CA ILE A 250 -16.40 5.60 0.02
C ILE A 250 -15.99 4.57 -1.02
N ILE A 251 -16.79 3.51 -1.15
CA ILE A 251 -16.68 2.52 -2.22
C ILE A 251 -17.94 2.61 -3.05
N ASP A 252 -17.81 2.89 -4.34
CA ASP A 252 -18.92 2.83 -5.28
C ASP A 252 -19.16 1.37 -5.68
N THR A 253 -20.41 0.93 -5.53
CA THR A 253 -20.85 -0.42 -5.89
C THR A 253 -21.98 -0.31 -6.92
N THR A 254 -21.68 0.28 -8.07
CA THR A 254 -22.66 0.41 -9.15
C THR A 254 -23.06 -0.94 -9.74
N SER A 255 -24.08 -0.94 -10.60
CA SER A 255 -24.57 -2.13 -11.29
C SER A 255 -23.55 -2.83 -12.19
N GLU A 256 -22.41 -2.20 -12.43
CA GLU A 256 -21.30 -2.76 -13.23
C GLU A 256 -20.29 -3.56 -12.40
N GLY A 257 -20.47 -3.65 -11.09
CA GLY A 257 -19.63 -4.37 -10.15
C GLY A 257 -18.71 -3.45 -9.33
N VAL A 258 -17.96 -4.06 -8.42
CA VAL A 258 -16.99 -3.40 -7.55
C VAL A 258 -15.60 -3.59 -8.13
#